data_446cc7ad259b1a0e5da5b970e8575c61
#
_entry.id   446cc7ad259b1a0e5da5b970e8575c61
#
_cell.length_a   1.000
_cell.length_b   1.000
_cell.length_c   1.000
_cell.angle_alpha   90.00
_cell.angle_beta   90.00
_cell.angle_gamma   90.00
#
_symmetry.space_group_name_H-M   'P 1'
#
loop_
_entity.id
_entity.type
_entity.pdbx_description
1 polymer ?
#
loop_
_entity_poly.entity_id
_entity_poly.type
_entity_poly.pdbx_seq_one_letter_code
_entity_poly.pdbx_strand_id
1 'polypeptide(L)'
;MSFKTLVLNADYKPLSYFPLSICNWKESIKAVFLEKVSVVSEYNEIVRSPSLKIRIPSVIALKEYVICSRKPAFTRFNVFLRDEFECQYCRAKNNLTFDHILPKSKGGKTTWDNVITACSECNTSKGNKTLKELKLF
;
A
#
# COMPACT_ATOMS: atom_id res chain seq x y z
N MET A 1 -19.44 5.87 13.63
CA MET A 1 -18.55 4.69 13.62
C MET A 1 -18.01 4.48 12.22
N SER A 2 -16.71 4.38 12.08
CA SER A 2 -16.05 4.20 10.77
C SER A 2 -15.45 2.80 10.67
N PHE A 3 -16.30 1.78 10.55
CA PHE A 3 -15.84 0.42 10.26
C PHE A 3 -15.42 0.32 8.80
N LYS A 4 -14.27 -0.28 8.57
CA LYS A 4 -13.74 -0.55 7.23
C LYS A 4 -13.70 -2.05 7.00
N THR A 5 -13.99 -2.45 5.79
CA THR A 5 -14.01 -3.84 5.36
C THR A 5 -12.90 -4.08 4.35
N LEU A 6 -12.08 -5.10 4.58
CA LEU A 6 -11.07 -5.54 3.63
C LEU A 6 -11.73 -6.32 2.50
N VAL A 7 -11.39 -5.97 1.27
CA VAL A 7 -11.90 -6.65 0.06
C VAL A 7 -10.81 -7.55 -0.51
N LEU A 8 -11.10 -8.84 -0.56
CA LEU A 8 -10.23 -9.85 -1.17
C LEU A 8 -10.75 -10.24 -2.56
N ASN A 9 -9.84 -10.65 -3.42
CA ASN A 9 -10.19 -11.28 -4.68
C ASN A 9 -10.71 -12.71 -4.44
N ALA A 10 -11.19 -13.38 -5.46
CA ALA A 10 -11.69 -14.76 -5.38
C ALA A 10 -10.62 -15.79 -4.97
N ASP A 11 -9.33 -15.43 -5.09
CA ASP A 11 -8.19 -16.21 -4.60
C ASP A 11 -7.81 -15.89 -3.14
N TYR A 12 -8.61 -15.08 -2.43
CA TYR A 12 -8.38 -14.63 -1.06
C TYR A 12 -7.14 -13.76 -0.86
N LYS A 13 -6.64 -13.15 -1.93
CA LYS A 13 -5.59 -12.12 -1.86
C LYS A 13 -6.21 -10.73 -1.96
N PRO A 14 -5.67 -9.71 -1.30
CA PRO A 14 -6.15 -8.35 -1.47
C PRO A 14 -6.15 -7.91 -2.93
N LEU A 15 -7.17 -7.15 -3.35
CA LEU A 15 -7.24 -6.57 -4.70
C LEU A 15 -6.11 -5.58 -4.94
N SER A 16 -5.67 -4.92 -3.88
CA SER A 16 -4.59 -3.94 -3.91
C SER A 16 -3.90 -3.94 -2.55
N TYR A 17 -2.58 -3.80 -2.55
CA TYR A 17 -1.78 -3.70 -1.33
C TYR A 17 -1.46 -2.24 -0.97
N PHE A 18 -1.28 -1.37 -1.97
CA PHE A 18 -0.86 0.01 -1.78
C PHE A 18 -1.63 0.95 -2.73
N PRO A 19 -2.69 1.61 -2.26
CA PRO A 19 -3.36 1.44 -0.97
C PRO A 19 -4.05 0.10 -0.83
N LEU A 20 -4.21 -0.37 0.41
CA LEU A 20 -4.95 -1.60 0.69
C LEU A 20 -6.40 -1.47 0.22
N SER A 21 -6.94 -2.53 -0.38
CA SER A 21 -8.31 -2.56 -0.90
C SER A 21 -9.32 -2.66 0.24
N ILE A 22 -9.75 -1.52 0.71
CA ILE A 22 -10.76 -1.38 1.77
C ILE A 22 -11.96 -0.58 1.27
N CYS A 23 -13.13 -0.91 1.76
CA CYS A 23 -14.36 -0.14 1.56
C CYS A 23 -15.03 0.17 2.91
N ASN A 24 -16.04 1.05 2.89
CA ASN A 24 -16.80 1.29 4.09
C ASN A 24 -17.80 0.14 4.34
N TRP A 25 -18.23 0.00 5.58
CA TRP A 25 -19.14 -1.09 5.97
C TRP A 25 -20.48 -1.09 5.24
N LYS A 26 -21.00 0.08 4.86
CA LYS A 26 -22.27 0.17 4.11
C LYS A 26 -22.14 -0.42 2.71
N GLU A 27 -21.04 -0.15 2.03
CA GLU A 27 -20.72 -0.73 0.72
C GLU A 27 -20.52 -2.23 0.82
N SER A 28 -19.88 -2.72 1.88
CA SER A 28 -19.68 -4.15 2.09
C SER A 28 -21.02 -4.88 2.30
N ILE A 29 -21.92 -4.35 3.11
CA ILE A 29 -23.26 -4.91 3.31
C ILE A 29 -24.05 -4.91 1.99
N LYS A 30 -24.02 -3.81 1.22
CA LYS A 30 -24.65 -3.76 -0.09
C LYS A 30 -24.13 -4.85 -1.03
N ALA A 31 -22.81 -5.08 -1.05
CA ALA A 31 -22.20 -6.12 -1.88
C ALA A 31 -22.64 -7.53 -1.46
N VAL A 32 -22.81 -7.77 -0.16
CA VAL A 32 -23.34 -9.04 0.36
C VAL A 32 -24.78 -9.28 -0.11
N PHE A 33 -25.64 -8.27 -0.02
CA PHE A 33 -27.03 -8.38 -0.49
C PHE A 33 -27.13 -8.59 -2.00
N LEU A 34 -26.22 -8.03 -2.77
CA LEU A 34 -26.15 -8.24 -4.23
C LEU A 34 -25.53 -9.58 -4.61
N GLU A 35 -25.18 -10.40 -3.63
CA GLU A 35 -24.57 -11.72 -3.82
C GLU A 35 -23.24 -11.71 -4.63
N LYS A 36 -22.56 -10.57 -4.65
CA LYS A 36 -21.28 -10.39 -5.36
C LYS A 36 -20.07 -10.85 -4.57
N VAL A 37 -20.23 -10.96 -3.25
CA VAL A 37 -19.14 -11.28 -2.33
C VAL A 37 -19.57 -12.33 -1.32
N SER A 38 -18.58 -13.04 -0.76
CA SER A 38 -18.74 -13.93 0.39
C SER A 38 -18.13 -13.27 1.61
N VAL A 39 -18.79 -13.41 2.77
CA VAL A 39 -18.26 -12.90 4.03
C VAL A 39 -17.22 -13.88 4.57
N VAL A 40 -16.01 -13.41 4.80
CA VAL A 40 -14.90 -14.22 5.34
C VAL A 40 -14.79 -14.05 6.85
N SER A 41 -14.97 -12.81 7.33
CA SER A 41 -14.91 -12.47 8.75
C SER A 41 -15.85 -11.30 9.04
N GLU A 42 -16.27 -11.18 10.31
CA GLU A 42 -17.20 -10.16 10.77
C GLU A 42 -16.68 -9.48 12.04
N TYR A 43 -17.09 -8.22 12.24
CA TYR A 43 -16.96 -7.55 13.52
C TYR A 43 -18.03 -8.04 14.51
N ASN A 44 -17.83 -7.84 15.79
CA ASN A 44 -18.84 -8.14 16.83
C ASN A 44 -19.98 -7.12 16.88
N GLU A 45 -20.02 -6.18 15.95
CA GLU A 45 -21.01 -5.13 15.87
C GLU A 45 -22.15 -5.52 14.93
N ILE A 46 -23.39 -5.22 15.37
CA ILE A 46 -24.61 -5.55 14.65
C ILE A 46 -25.28 -4.25 14.21
N VAL A 47 -25.60 -4.16 12.94
CA VAL A 47 -26.46 -3.13 12.39
C VAL A 47 -27.89 -3.66 12.28
N ARG A 48 -28.85 -2.86 12.68
CA ARG A 48 -30.26 -3.20 12.70
C ARG A 48 -31.04 -2.31 11.73
N SER A 49 -31.96 -2.91 11.00
CA SER A 49 -33.03 -2.24 10.29
C SER A 49 -34.39 -2.76 10.82
N PRO A 50 -35.52 -2.16 10.45
CA PRO A 50 -36.83 -2.66 10.90
C PRO A 50 -37.07 -4.15 10.63
N SER A 51 -36.48 -4.70 9.57
CA SER A 51 -36.72 -6.08 9.11
C SER A 51 -35.48 -6.99 9.19
N LEU A 52 -34.29 -6.45 9.55
CA LEU A 52 -33.06 -7.21 9.45
C LEU A 52 -32.04 -6.83 10.51
N LYS A 53 -31.32 -7.85 11.02
CA LYS A 53 -30.12 -7.69 11.83
C LYS A 53 -28.96 -8.36 11.11
N ILE A 54 -27.87 -7.62 10.88
CA ILE A 54 -26.68 -8.15 10.21
C ILE A 54 -25.43 -7.71 10.96
N ARG A 55 -24.45 -8.61 11.08
CA ARG A 55 -23.13 -8.26 11.57
C ARG A 55 -22.36 -7.52 10.47
N ILE A 56 -21.56 -6.55 10.89
CA ILE A 56 -20.75 -5.77 9.96
C ILE A 56 -19.60 -6.66 9.45
N PRO A 57 -19.47 -6.90 8.14
CA PRO A 57 -18.35 -7.64 7.58
C PRO A 57 -17.02 -6.91 7.82
N SER A 58 -16.00 -7.60 8.30
CA SER A 58 -14.63 -7.08 8.42
C SER A 58 -13.78 -7.46 7.24
N VAL A 59 -14.04 -8.63 6.65
CA VAL A 59 -13.36 -9.15 5.46
C VAL A 59 -14.39 -9.79 4.54
N ILE A 60 -14.38 -9.40 3.28
CA ILE A 60 -15.19 -9.99 2.22
C ILE A 60 -14.30 -10.44 1.06
N ALA A 61 -14.72 -11.47 0.35
CA ALA A 61 -14.05 -11.96 -0.85
C ALA A 61 -14.99 -11.92 -2.06
N LEU A 62 -14.49 -11.49 -3.20
CA LEU A 62 -15.23 -11.52 -4.46
C LEU A 62 -15.54 -12.98 -4.85
N LYS A 63 -16.74 -13.22 -5.38
CA LYS A 63 -17.11 -14.54 -5.92
C LYS A 63 -16.48 -14.79 -7.28
N GLU A 64 -16.28 -13.75 -8.07
CA GLU A 64 -15.64 -13.82 -9.38
C GLU A 64 -14.24 -13.22 -9.33
N TYR A 65 -13.28 -13.89 -9.93
CA TYR A 65 -11.90 -13.42 -10.00
C TYR A 65 -11.79 -12.18 -10.89
N VAL A 66 -11.18 -11.13 -10.35
CA VAL A 66 -10.90 -9.89 -11.09
C VAL A 66 -9.41 -9.76 -11.30
N ILE A 67 -9.01 -9.50 -12.55
CA ILE A 67 -7.60 -9.23 -12.87
C ILE A 67 -7.28 -7.80 -12.46
N CYS A 68 -6.50 -7.67 -11.40
CA CYS A 68 -6.02 -6.38 -10.92
C CYS A 68 -4.57 -6.18 -11.38
N SER A 69 -4.41 -5.46 -12.48
CA SER A 69 -3.08 -5.12 -13.02
C SER A 69 -2.56 -3.75 -12.55
N ARG A 70 -3.16 -3.18 -11.50
CA ARG A 70 -2.73 -1.88 -10.98
C ARG A 70 -1.36 -1.99 -10.32
N LYS A 71 -0.36 -1.41 -10.97
CA LYS A 71 0.93 -1.15 -10.33
C LYS A 71 0.71 -0.14 -9.19
N PRO A 72 1.42 -0.27 -8.06
CA PRO A 72 1.36 0.73 -7.00
C PRO A 72 1.68 2.12 -7.54
N ALA A 73 0.93 3.13 -7.10
CA ALA A 73 1.22 4.51 -7.48
C ALA A 73 2.62 4.91 -6.97
N PHE A 74 3.39 5.57 -7.82
CA PHE A 74 4.69 6.10 -7.44
C PHE A 74 4.50 7.35 -6.56
N THR A 75 4.48 7.15 -5.24
CA THR A 75 4.34 8.21 -4.25
C THR A 75 5.46 8.12 -3.21
N ARG A 76 5.74 9.22 -2.54
CA ARG A 76 6.71 9.25 -1.44
C ARG A 76 6.38 8.21 -0.37
N PHE A 77 5.11 8.14 0.03
CA PHE A 77 4.64 7.15 1.01
C PHE A 77 4.90 5.72 0.57
N ASN A 78 4.57 5.37 -0.67
CA ASN A 78 4.75 4.01 -1.18
C ASN A 78 6.22 3.62 -1.33
N VAL A 79 7.09 4.55 -1.65
CA VAL A 79 8.55 4.31 -1.65
C VAL A 79 9.05 4.07 -0.23
N PHE A 80 8.66 4.90 0.73
CA PHE A 80 9.02 4.71 2.14
C PHE A 80 8.49 3.38 2.68
N LEU A 81 7.26 3.02 2.31
CA LEU A 81 6.65 1.76 2.74
C LEU A 81 7.39 0.53 2.17
N ARG A 82 7.80 0.57 0.90
CA ARG A 82 8.65 -0.46 0.29
C ARG A 82 9.97 -0.63 1.06
N ASP A 83 10.54 0.47 1.46
CA ASP A 83 11.86 0.54 2.14
C ASP A 83 11.73 0.48 3.67
N GLU A 84 10.54 0.06 4.18
CA GLU A 84 10.24 -0.13 5.61
C GLU A 84 10.43 1.12 6.47
N PHE A 85 10.30 2.31 5.87
CA PHE A 85 10.53 3.61 6.52
C PHE A 85 11.93 3.74 7.12
N GLU A 86 12.93 3.18 6.44
CA GLU A 86 14.33 3.22 6.84
C GLU A 86 15.20 3.76 5.71
N CYS A 87 16.25 4.49 6.09
CA CYS A 87 17.31 4.87 5.15
C CYS A 87 18.00 3.61 4.61
N GLN A 88 18.06 3.45 3.30
CA GLN A 88 18.67 2.26 2.69
C GLN A 88 20.20 2.25 2.77
N TYR A 89 20.82 3.37 3.19
CA TYR A 89 22.26 3.46 3.40
C TYR A 89 22.70 3.20 4.84
N CYS A 90 22.06 3.84 5.83
CA CYS A 90 22.46 3.77 7.23
C CYS A 90 21.42 3.20 8.19
N ARG A 91 20.23 2.85 7.70
CA ARG A 91 19.10 2.32 8.49
C ARG A 91 18.46 3.32 9.47
N ALA A 92 18.79 4.60 9.39
CA ALA A 92 18.11 5.63 10.18
C ALA A 92 16.62 5.73 9.81
N LYS A 93 15.77 5.99 10.81
CA LYS A 93 14.30 6.06 10.63
C LYS A 93 13.75 7.49 10.63
N ASN A 94 14.58 8.48 10.81
CA ASN A 94 14.22 9.89 10.89
C ASN A 94 14.79 10.69 9.72
N ASN A 95 14.17 11.84 9.45
CA ASN A 95 14.57 12.76 8.39
C ASN A 95 14.66 12.07 7.01
N LEU A 96 13.66 11.23 6.69
CA LEU A 96 13.65 10.47 5.45
C LEU A 96 13.31 11.35 4.25
N THR A 97 14.03 11.14 3.16
CA THR A 97 13.90 11.82 1.88
C THR A 97 14.01 10.82 0.73
N PHE A 98 13.76 11.29 -0.49
CA PHE A 98 14.06 10.54 -1.71
C PHE A 98 15.50 10.74 -2.15
N ASP A 99 16.14 9.68 -2.57
CA ASP A 99 17.41 9.74 -3.28
C ASP A 99 17.34 9.01 -4.61
N HIS A 100 17.96 9.58 -5.64
CA HIS A 100 18.16 8.93 -6.93
C HIS A 100 19.49 8.18 -6.90
N ILE A 101 19.45 6.86 -7.02
CA ILE A 101 20.66 6.01 -7.06
C ILE A 101 21.61 6.49 -8.16
N LEU A 102 21.09 6.61 -9.39
CA LEU A 102 21.76 7.33 -10.45
C LEU A 102 21.23 8.78 -10.44
N PRO A 103 22.08 9.77 -10.16
CA PRO A 103 21.66 11.16 -10.08
C PRO A 103 20.97 11.66 -11.35
N LYS A 104 19.99 12.54 -11.22
CA LYS A 104 19.33 13.18 -12.38
C LYS A 104 20.32 13.86 -13.30
N SER A 105 21.34 14.51 -12.76
CA SER A 105 22.42 15.16 -13.52
C SER A 105 23.20 14.19 -14.40
N LYS A 106 23.16 12.91 -14.09
CA LYS A 106 23.84 11.83 -14.84
C LYS A 106 22.85 10.96 -15.64
N GLY A 107 21.64 11.45 -15.88
CA GLY A 107 20.63 10.76 -16.67
C GLY A 107 19.69 9.85 -15.87
N GLY A 108 19.73 9.89 -14.55
CA GLY A 108 18.83 9.12 -13.68
C GLY A 108 17.37 9.56 -13.82
N LYS A 109 16.46 8.59 -13.89
CA LYS A 109 15.02 8.80 -13.98
C LYS A 109 14.36 8.57 -12.62
N THR A 110 13.20 9.20 -12.41
CA THR A 110 12.37 8.99 -11.24
C THR A 110 11.49 7.76 -11.46
N THR A 111 12.02 6.60 -11.15
CA THR A 111 11.36 5.29 -11.33
C THR A 111 11.53 4.45 -10.08
N TRP A 112 10.71 3.39 -9.93
CA TRP A 112 10.81 2.44 -8.82
C TRP A 112 12.22 1.84 -8.66
N ASP A 113 12.92 1.64 -9.77
CA ASP A 113 14.26 1.02 -9.76
C ASP A 113 15.38 2.00 -9.41
N ASN A 114 15.13 3.29 -9.51
CA ASN A 114 16.16 4.32 -9.34
C ASN A 114 15.95 5.24 -8.14
N VAL A 115 14.84 5.12 -7.43
CA VAL A 115 14.53 5.94 -6.25
C VAL A 115 14.48 5.07 -5.02
N ILE A 116 15.17 5.50 -3.98
CA ILE A 116 15.20 4.84 -2.67
C ILE A 116 14.97 5.85 -1.55
N THR A 117 14.60 5.32 -0.39
CA THR A 117 14.52 6.09 0.84
C THR A 117 15.92 6.32 1.40
N ALA A 118 16.26 7.57 1.68
CA ALA A 118 17.51 7.96 2.32
C ALA A 118 17.24 9.03 3.37
N CYS A 119 18.01 9.00 4.47
CA CYS A 119 17.97 10.13 5.40
C CYS A 119 18.64 11.37 4.78
N SER A 120 18.30 12.54 5.28
CA SER A 120 18.82 13.80 4.74
C SER A 120 20.36 13.88 4.78
N GLU A 121 20.97 13.30 5.80
CA GLU A 121 22.43 13.25 5.95
C GLU A 121 23.10 12.40 4.86
N CYS A 122 22.63 11.17 4.66
CA CYS A 122 23.15 10.28 3.61
C CYS A 122 22.90 10.85 2.23
N ASN A 123 21.70 11.41 1.99
CA ASN A 123 21.35 12.02 0.72
C ASN A 123 22.28 13.22 0.39
N THR A 124 22.53 14.09 1.36
CA THR A 124 23.43 15.25 1.21
C THR A 124 24.87 14.79 1.00
N SER A 125 25.35 13.81 1.78
CA SER A 125 26.70 13.26 1.67
C SER A 125 26.95 12.58 0.33
N LYS A 126 25.96 11.91 -0.21
CA LYS A 126 26.03 11.28 -1.53
C LYS A 126 26.07 12.33 -2.64
N GLY A 127 25.23 13.38 -2.55
CA GLY A 127 25.12 14.42 -3.58
C GLY A 127 24.91 13.82 -4.97
N ASN A 128 25.70 14.29 -5.93
CA ASN A 128 25.65 13.83 -7.33
C ASN A 128 26.59 12.65 -7.65
N LYS A 129 27.04 11.94 -6.64
CA LYS A 129 27.91 10.78 -6.83
C LYS A 129 27.10 9.52 -7.09
N THR A 130 27.61 8.64 -7.93
CA THR A 130 27.07 7.30 -8.09
C THR A 130 27.54 6.38 -6.97
N LEU A 131 26.87 5.25 -6.78
CA LEU A 131 27.30 4.26 -5.76
C LEU A 131 28.71 3.73 -6.01
N LYS A 132 29.12 3.61 -7.28
CA LYS A 132 30.48 3.22 -7.66
C LYS A 132 31.51 4.25 -7.20
N GLU A 133 31.21 5.54 -7.37
CA GLU A 133 32.09 6.64 -6.93
C GLU A 133 32.21 6.70 -5.41
N LEU A 134 31.18 6.27 -4.69
CA LEU A 134 31.18 6.19 -3.23
C LEU A 134 31.84 4.92 -2.68
N LYS A 135 32.26 4.00 -3.55
CA LYS A 135 32.80 2.67 -3.19
C LYS A 135 31.89 1.86 -2.27
N LEU A 136 30.57 2.03 -2.42
CA LEU A 136 29.55 1.30 -1.64
C LEU A 136 29.21 -0.07 -2.23
N PHE A 137 29.83 -0.44 -3.35
CA PHE A 137 29.79 -1.77 -3.97
C PHE A 137 31.09 -2.09 -4.69
#